data_fcbcf2c0c182093a67cee33b6839d80a
#
_entry.id   fcbcf2c0c182093a67cee33b6839d80a
#
_cell.length_a   1.000
_cell.length_b   1.000
_cell.length_c   1.000
_cell.angle_alpha   90.00
_cell.angle_beta   90.00
_cell.angle_gamma   90.00
#
_symmetry.space_group_name_H-M   'P 1'
#
loop_
_entity.id
_entity.type
_entity.pdbx_description
1 polymer ?
#
loop_
_entity_poly.entity_id
_entity_poly.type
_entity_poly.pdbx_seq_one_letter_code
_entity_poly.pdbx_strand_id
1 'polypeptide(L)'
;LLSAWPKIEMNSFTERFLMPLLNFIVFSIFPAFISSFIRNSASLGLAHGACILAYRETYERIEGHELVKDRLFEDTALAREWRKRSENSQVIDGRKVAIVRMYENFGGIWNGFSKNYYPALGSLWSFTVFQMYMVVTFVALPLIVLILFFYDAIGPVFMLLAAWPR
;
A
#
# COMPACT_ATOMS: atom_id res chain seq x y z
N LEU A 1 1.75 19.60 -7.38
CA LEU A 1 2.76 18.71 -6.83
C LEU A 1 2.82 17.43 -7.66
N LEU A 2 4.00 17.01 -8.05
CA LEU A 2 4.25 15.76 -8.75
C LEU A 2 5.21 14.91 -7.89
N SER A 3 4.85 13.67 -7.61
CA SER A 3 5.75 12.74 -6.93
C SER A 3 6.07 11.56 -7.86
N ALA A 4 7.35 11.24 -8.00
CA ALA A 4 7.80 10.09 -8.75
C ALA A 4 8.00 8.90 -7.81
N TRP A 5 7.21 7.83 -7.97
CA TRP A 5 7.37 6.60 -7.19
C TRP A 5 8.63 5.86 -7.64
N PRO A 6 9.64 5.72 -6.80
CA PRO A 6 10.95 5.24 -7.22
C PRO A 6 10.96 3.73 -7.47
N LYS A 7 11.99 3.27 -8.15
CA LYS A 7 12.37 1.85 -8.13
C LYS A 7 12.94 1.51 -6.75
N ILE A 8 12.35 0.54 -6.08
CA ILE A 8 12.90 0.02 -4.82
C ILE A 8 13.95 -1.02 -5.17
N GLU A 9 15.19 -0.74 -4.80
CA GLU A 9 16.29 -1.69 -4.93
C GLU A 9 16.23 -2.72 -3.81
N MET A 10 16.38 -4.00 -4.18
CA MET A 10 16.25 -5.15 -3.29
C MET A 10 17.39 -6.13 -3.55
N ASN A 11 18.38 -6.20 -2.66
CA ASN A 11 19.58 -7.00 -2.85
C ASN A 11 19.54 -8.33 -2.09
N SER A 12 19.00 -8.34 -0.85
CA SER A 12 18.87 -9.54 -0.02
C SER A 12 17.57 -10.31 -0.31
N PHE A 13 17.53 -11.58 0.10
CA PHE A 13 16.33 -12.42 0.02
C PHE A 13 15.15 -11.80 0.79
N THR A 14 15.39 -11.31 2.00
CA THR A 14 14.36 -10.68 2.84
C THR A 14 13.78 -9.41 2.22
N GLU A 15 14.62 -8.59 1.59
CA GLU A 15 14.16 -7.41 0.83
C GLU A 15 13.25 -7.84 -0.33
N ARG A 16 13.68 -8.81 -1.14
CA ARG A 16 12.91 -9.31 -2.30
C ARG A 16 11.59 -9.96 -1.91
N PHE A 17 11.50 -10.53 -0.71
CA PHE A 17 10.29 -11.18 -0.21
C PHE A 17 9.32 -10.17 0.42
N LEU A 18 9.82 -9.21 1.21
CA LEU A 18 8.97 -8.32 2.03
C LEU A 18 8.70 -6.96 1.38
N MET A 19 9.66 -6.38 0.63
CA MET A 19 9.47 -5.03 0.08
C MET A 19 8.36 -4.91 -0.97
N PRO A 20 8.05 -5.94 -1.79
CA PRO A 20 6.88 -5.87 -2.67
C PRO A 20 5.56 -5.69 -1.93
N LEU A 21 5.46 -6.16 -0.66
CA LEU A 21 4.27 -5.95 0.17
C LEU A 21 4.01 -4.47 0.45
N LEU A 22 5.05 -3.65 0.56
CA LEU A 22 4.89 -2.21 0.73
C LEU A 22 4.13 -1.61 -0.47
N ASN A 23 4.58 -1.88 -1.68
CA ASN A 23 3.91 -1.39 -2.89
C ASN A 23 2.48 -1.94 -2.99
N PHE A 24 2.29 -3.23 -2.68
CA PHE A 24 0.98 -3.85 -2.69
C PHE A 24 0.03 -3.15 -1.70
N ILE A 25 0.43 -2.93 -0.46
CA ILE A 25 -0.39 -2.27 0.56
C ILE A 25 -0.68 -0.82 0.16
N VAL A 26 0.34 -0.06 -0.22
CA VAL A 26 0.18 1.35 -0.58
C VAL A 26 -0.77 1.51 -1.77
N PHE A 27 -0.58 0.78 -2.86
CA PHE A 27 -1.44 0.92 -4.04
C PHE A 27 -2.80 0.24 -3.91
N SER A 28 -2.99 -0.65 -2.93
CA SER A 28 -4.32 -1.14 -2.55
C SER A 28 -5.14 -0.08 -1.81
N ILE A 29 -4.48 0.75 -0.97
CA ILE A 29 -5.12 1.84 -0.23
C ILE A 29 -5.27 3.10 -1.10
N PHE A 30 -4.26 3.39 -1.91
CA PHE A 30 -4.17 4.59 -2.76
C PHE A 30 -4.06 4.19 -4.24
N PRO A 31 -5.15 3.78 -4.88
CA PRO A 31 -5.11 3.38 -6.28
C PRO A 31 -4.77 4.59 -7.16
N ALA A 32 -3.55 4.60 -7.71
CA ALA A 32 -3.00 5.72 -8.48
C ALA A 32 -3.89 6.09 -9.67
N PHE A 33 -4.52 5.11 -10.30
CA PHE A 33 -5.46 5.31 -11.40
C PHE A 33 -6.67 6.15 -10.96
N ILE A 34 -7.33 5.78 -9.84
CA ILE A 34 -8.47 6.53 -9.31
C ILE A 34 -8.04 7.93 -8.87
N SER A 35 -6.88 8.04 -8.24
CA SER A 35 -6.31 9.31 -7.79
C SER A 35 -6.06 10.29 -8.95
N SER A 36 -5.78 9.82 -10.15
CA SER A 36 -5.57 10.67 -11.33
C SER A 36 -6.85 11.30 -11.87
N PHE A 37 -8.00 10.63 -11.69
CA PHE A 37 -9.31 11.14 -12.11
C PHE A 37 -9.96 12.02 -11.04
N ILE A 38 -9.90 11.60 -9.76
CA ILE A 38 -10.53 12.33 -8.65
C ILE A 38 -9.50 13.26 -8.01
N ARG A 39 -9.25 14.39 -8.65
CA ARG A 39 -8.21 15.35 -8.24
C ARG A 39 -8.51 16.09 -6.96
N ASN A 40 -9.78 16.31 -6.65
CA ASN A 40 -10.23 17.10 -5.50
C ASN A 40 -10.34 16.33 -4.19
N SER A 41 -10.15 15.01 -4.21
CA SER A 41 -10.19 14.20 -2.98
C SER A 41 -8.85 14.25 -2.26
N ALA A 42 -8.82 14.90 -1.10
CA ALA A 42 -7.62 14.94 -0.26
C ALA A 42 -7.18 13.55 0.22
N SER A 43 -8.14 12.64 0.47
CA SER A 43 -7.85 11.29 0.92
C SER A 43 -7.04 10.46 -0.08
N LEU A 44 -7.13 10.79 -1.36
CA LEU A 44 -6.36 10.15 -2.45
C LEU A 44 -5.00 10.82 -2.71
N GLY A 45 -4.61 11.82 -1.91
CA GLY A 45 -3.29 12.41 -1.97
C GLY A 45 -2.24 11.40 -1.52
N LEU A 46 -1.28 11.12 -2.40
CA LEU A 46 -0.13 10.24 -2.15
C LEU A 46 1.12 10.91 -2.71
N ALA A 47 2.22 10.81 -2.00
CA ALA A 47 3.55 11.17 -2.48
C ALA A 47 4.59 10.22 -1.87
N HIS A 48 5.73 10.11 -2.51
CA HIS A 48 6.90 9.41 -2.00
C HIS A 48 8.04 10.42 -1.84
N GLY A 49 8.55 10.56 -0.63
CA GLY A 49 9.52 11.59 -0.24
C GLY A 49 10.83 11.58 -1.02
N ALA A 50 11.19 10.44 -1.63
CA ALA A 50 12.43 10.32 -2.40
C ALA A 50 12.48 11.22 -3.66
N CYS A 51 11.33 11.57 -4.23
CA CYS A 51 11.28 12.42 -5.41
C CYS A 51 9.95 13.19 -5.48
N ILE A 52 10.01 14.46 -5.09
CA ILE A 52 8.88 15.40 -5.13
C ILE A 52 9.28 16.62 -5.93
N LEU A 53 8.44 17.01 -6.88
CA LEU A 53 8.55 18.23 -7.67
C LEU A 53 7.32 19.11 -7.45
N ALA A 54 7.53 20.37 -7.20
CA ALA A 54 6.48 21.35 -7.01
C ALA A 54 6.84 22.69 -7.63
N TYR A 55 5.84 23.45 -8.05
CA TYR A 55 6.04 24.85 -8.40
C TYR A 55 6.37 25.63 -7.13
N ARG A 56 7.45 26.41 -7.19
CA ARG A 56 7.96 27.20 -6.06
C ARG A 56 6.91 28.13 -5.48
N GLU A 57 6.24 28.88 -6.32
CA GLU A 57 5.20 29.84 -5.91
C GLU A 57 4.04 29.14 -5.16
N THR A 58 3.59 28.00 -5.67
CA THR A 58 2.54 27.22 -5.00
C THR A 58 3.04 26.65 -3.67
N TYR A 59 4.29 26.14 -3.66
CA TYR A 59 4.90 25.59 -2.45
C TYR A 59 5.02 26.62 -1.33
N GLU A 60 5.52 27.81 -1.66
CA GLU A 60 5.67 28.93 -0.69
C GLU A 60 4.30 29.42 -0.20
N ARG A 61 3.33 29.57 -1.10
CA ARG A 61 1.96 30.02 -0.77
C ARG A 61 1.23 29.09 0.21
N ILE A 62 1.48 27.79 0.16
CA ILE A 62 0.85 26.80 1.06
C ILE A 62 1.73 26.43 2.25
N GLU A 63 2.81 27.16 2.49
CA GLU A 63 3.77 26.93 3.58
C GLU A 63 4.54 25.58 3.48
N GLY A 64 4.43 24.89 2.35
CA GLY A 64 5.20 23.70 2.03
C GLY A 64 5.27 22.65 3.15
N HIS A 65 6.48 22.17 3.45
CA HIS A 65 6.70 21.15 4.50
C HIS A 65 6.51 21.69 5.92
N GLU A 66 6.54 23.00 6.15
CA GLU A 66 6.28 23.59 7.47
C GLU A 66 4.89 23.18 7.99
N LEU A 67 3.90 23.11 7.08
CA LEU A 67 2.54 22.69 7.38
C LEU A 67 2.41 21.25 7.88
N VAL A 68 3.36 20.41 7.55
CA VAL A 68 3.31 18.96 7.80
C VAL A 68 4.49 18.43 8.59
N LYS A 69 5.33 19.31 9.14
CA LYS A 69 6.57 18.95 9.85
C LYS A 69 6.40 17.97 11.00
N ASP A 70 5.22 17.97 11.65
CA ASP A 70 4.91 17.10 12.77
C ASP A 70 4.19 15.80 12.33
N ARG A 71 4.07 15.56 11.02
CA ARG A 71 3.42 14.39 10.48
C ARG A 71 4.42 13.26 10.22
N LEU A 72 4.04 12.03 10.53
CA LEU A 72 4.89 10.85 10.32
C LEU A 72 5.13 10.55 8.83
N PHE A 73 4.13 10.83 7.98
CA PHE A 73 4.18 10.69 6.53
C PHE A 73 4.04 12.08 5.91
N GLU A 74 5.07 12.91 6.08
CA GLU A 74 5.07 14.31 5.67
C GLU A 74 4.87 14.48 4.16
N ASP A 75 5.38 13.56 3.35
CA ASP A 75 5.25 13.52 1.90
C ASP A 75 3.79 13.32 1.48
N THR A 76 3.14 12.30 2.00
CA THR A 76 1.72 12.00 1.76
C THR A 76 0.81 13.06 2.38
N ALA A 77 1.15 13.55 3.57
CA ALA A 77 0.42 14.64 4.21
C ALA A 77 0.48 15.91 3.36
N LEU A 78 1.66 16.24 2.81
CA LEU A 78 1.83 17.37 1.91
C LEU A 78 0.97 17.24 0.65
N ALA A 79 0.95 16.07 0.01
CA ALA A 79 0.11 15.80 -1.15
C ALA A 79 -1.39 15.96 -0.85
N ARG A 80 -1.82 15.56 0.36
CA ARG A 80 -3.20 15.74 0.83
C ARG A 80 -3.54 17.21 1.11
N GLU A 81 -2.65 17.94 1.77
CA GLU A 81 -2.84 19.37 2.02
C GLU A 81 -2.86 20.18 0.71
N TRP A 82 -2.07 19.75 -0.29
CA TRP A 82 -2.11 20.33 -1.62
C TRP A 82 -3.52 20.22 -2.23
N ARG A 83 -4.11 19.02 -2.19
CA ARG A 83 -5.46 18.77 -2.71
C ARG A 83 -6.55 19.48 -1.92
N LYS A 84 -6.43 19.61 -0.60
CA LYS A 84 -7.38 20.40 0.22
C LYS A 84 -7.45 21.86 -0.21
N ARG A 85 -6.37 22.40 -0.75
CA ARG A 85 -6.29 23.76 -1.26
C ARG A 85 -6.62 23.88 -2.75
N SER A 86 -7.30 22.85 -3.29
CA SER A 86 -7.68 22.79 -4.71
C SER A 86 -6.49 22.77 -5.68
N GLU A 87 -5.31 22.47 -5.19
CA GLU A 87 -4.13 22.27 -6.00
C GLU A 87 -4.00 20.79 -6.42
N ASN A 88 -3.42 20.55 -7.59
CA ASN A 88 -3.29 19.20 -8.11
C ASN A 88 -2.06 18.48 -7.55
N SER A 89 -2.23 17.26 -7.03
CA SER A 89 -1.12 16.38 -6.70
C SER A 89 -1.27 15.04 -7.42
N GLN A 90 -0.19 14.54 -7.99
CA GLN A 90 -0.17 13.28 -8.74
C GLN A 90 1.07 12.45 -8.40
N VAL A 91 0.87 11.13 -8.42
CA VAL A 91 1.97 10.15 -8.38
C VAL A 91 2.15 9.57 -9.77
N ILE A 92 3.40 9.53 -10.22
CA ILE A 92 3.79 8.92 -11.48
C ILE A 92 4.77 7.77 -11.26
N ASP A 93 4.90 6.90 -12.23
CA ASP A 93 5.94 5.88 -12.26
C ASP A 93 7.32 6.54 -12.41
N GLY A 94 8.09 6.55 -11.33
CA GLY A 94 9.42 7.12 -11.25
C GLY A 94 10.56 6.10 -11.31
N ARG A 95 10.29 4.83 -11.63
CA ARG A 95 11.30 3.76 -11.62
C ARG A 95 12.49 3.98 -12.54
N LYS A 96 12.33 4.82 -13.57
CA LYS A 96 13.41 5.25 -14.48
C LYS A 96 14.11 6.53 -14.02
N VAL A 97 13.57 7.23 -13.04
CA VAL A 97 14.04 8.55 -12.58
C VAL A 97 14.79 8.43 -11.26
N ALA A 98 14.27 7.63 -10.35
CA ALA A 98 14.84 7.49 -9.01
C ALA A 98 14.91 6.01 -8.59
N ILE A 99 16.02 5.65 -7.94
CA ILE A 99 16.26 4.34 -7.34
C ILE A 99 16.53 4.56 -5.87
N VAL A 100 15.84 3.83 -5.00
CA VAL A 100 15.97 3.94 -3.54
C VAL A 100 16.09 2.56 -2.95
N ARG A 101 17.08 2.36 -2.09
CA ARG A 101 17.16 1.21 -1.19
C ARG A 101 16.70 1.64 0.19
N MET A 102 15.48 1.26 0.57
CA MET A 102 14.86 1.74 1.82
C MET A 102 15.43 1.04 3.06
N TYR A 103 15.70 -0.26 2.95
CA TYR A 103 16.18 -1.10 4.06
C TYR A 103 17.20 -2.09 3.54
N GLU A 104 18.13 -2.49 4.41
CA GLU A 104 19.24 -3.39 4.05
C GLU A 104 19.09 -4.79 4.65
N ASN A 105 18.24 -4.94 5.67
CA ASN A 105 18.08 -6.20 6.40
C ASN A 105 16.67 -6.34 6.99
N PHE A 106 16.37 -7.54 7.46
CA PHE A 106 15.07 -7.86 8.07
C PHE A 106 14.72 -6.95 9.26
N GLY A 107 15.67 -6.66 10.15
CA GLY A 107 15.43 -5.80 11.30
C GLY A 107 14.99 -4.39 10.92
N GLY A 108 15.65 -3.82 9.90
CA GLY A 108 15.26 -2.51 9.35
C GLY A 108 13.86 -2.52 8.75
N ILE A 109 13.53 -3.56 7.96
CA ILE A 109 12.19 -3.72 7.37
C ILE A 109 11.13 -3.86 8.46
N TRP A 110 11.36 -4.74 9.44
CA TRP A 110 10.45 -4.98 10.56
C TRP A 110 10.17 -3.72 11.36
N ASN A 111 11.22 -3.02 11.76
CA ASN A 111 11.10 -1.79 12.54
C ASN A 111 10.38 -0.68 11.74
N GLY A 112 10.73 -0.53 10.46
CA GLY A 112 10.09 0.46 9.60
C GLY A 112 8.61 0.16 9.36
N PHE A 113 8.26 -1.08 9.07
CA PHE A 113 6.87 -1.47 8.86
C PHE A 113 6.06 -1.38 10.16
N SER A 114 6.57 -1.90 11.28
CA SER A 114 5.88 -1.86 12.58
C SER A 114 5.61 -0.44 13.04
N LYS A 115 6.58 0.47 12.85
CA LYS A 115 6.44 1.88 13.20
C LYS A 115 5.36 2.57 12.35
N ASN A 116 5.29 2.23 11.07
CA ASN A 116 4.52 2.98 10.08
C ASN A 116 3.13 2.39 9.83
N TYR A 117 2.92 1.11 10.10
CA TYR A 117 1.71 0.40 9.69
C TYR A 117 0.44 0.93 10.33
N TYR A 118 0.41 1.05 11.65
CA TYR A 118 -0.75 1.57 12.36
C TYR A 118 -1.01 3.05 12.06
N PRO A 119 0.00 3.96 12.12
CA PRO A 119 -0.20 5.36 11.78
C PRO A 119 -0.65 5.62 10.33
N ALA A 120 -0.25 4.76 9.38
CA ALA A 120 -0.68 4.88 7.99
C ALA A 120 -2.20 4.78 7.82
N LEU A 121 -2.87 4.03 8.69
CA LEU A 121 -4.32 3.81 8.66
C LEU A 121 -5.10 4.84 9.48
N GLY A 122 -4.42 5.66 10.28
CA GLY A 122 -4.93 6.87 10.93
C GLY A 122 -5.88 6.65 12.10
N SER A 123 -6.52 5.48 12.24
CA SER A 123 -7.41 5.17 13.35
C SER A 123 -7.49 3.68 13.65
N LEU A 124 -7.85 3.32 14.89
CA LEU A 124 -8.05 1.93 15.28
C LEU A 124 -9.15 1.25 14.44
N TRP A 125 -10.21 1.98 14.10
CA TRP A 125 -11.28 1.46 13.26
C TRP A 125 -10.80 1.13 11.85
N SER A 126 -10.12 2.06 11.18
CA SER A 126 -9.55 1.84 9.85
C SER A 126 -8.54 0.70 9.85
N PHE A 127 -7.72 0.62 10.90
CA PHE A 127 -6.77 -0.48 11.09
C PHE A 127 -7.49 -1.84 11.20
N THR A 128 -8.53 -1.93 12.05
CA THR A 128 -9.29 -3.17 12.24
C THR A 128 -9.99 -3.60 10.95
N VAL A 129 -10.67 -2.68 10.26
CA VAL A 129 -11.34 -2.96 8.98
C VAL A 129 -10.33 -3.44 7.93
N PHE A 130 -9.18 -2.79 7.83
CA PHE A 130 -8.13 -3.19 6.89
C PHE A 130 -7.57 -4.58 7.23
N GLN A 131 -7.33 -4.87 8.52
CA GLN A 131 -6.88 -6.20 8.97
C GLN A 131 -7.91 -7.28 8.64
N MET A 132 -9.20 -7.03 8.92
CA MET A 132 -10.27 -7.96 8.58
C MET A 132 -10.33 -8.22 7.07
N TYR A 133 -10.22 -7.16 6.26
CA TYR A 133 -10.15 -7.29 4.80
C TYR A 133 -8.97 -8.18 4.37
N MET A 134 -7.78 -7.94 4.90
CA MET A 134 -6.59 -8.75 4.59
C MET A 134 -6.75 -10.22 4.99
N VAL A 135 -7.26 -10.47 6.20
CA VAL A 135 -7.50 -11.85 6.69
C VAL A 135 -8.54 -12.54 5.84
N VAL A 136 -9.66 -11.90 5.54
CA VAL A 136 -10.71 -12.50 4.71
C VAL A 136 -10.19 -12.79 3.30
N THR A 137 -9.54 -11.83 2.66
CA THR A 137 -9.14 -11.94 1.25
C THR A 137 -7.96 -12.92 1.06
N PHE A 138 -6.95 -12.88 1.93
CA PHE A 138 -5.71 -13.61 1.71
C PHE A 138 -5.57 -14.89 2.55
N VAL A 139 -6.43 -15.08 3.54
CA VAL A 139 -6.41 -16.28 4.38
C VAL A 139 -7.74 -17.04 4.28
N ALA A 140 -8.86 -16.43 4.64
CA ALA A 140 -10.14 -17.12 4.74
C ALA A 140 -10.64 -17.59 3.36
N LEU A 141 -10.69 -16.71 2.36
CA LEU A 141 -11.17 -17.08 1.02
C LEU A 141 -10.33 -18.18 0.35
N PRO A 142 -8.97 -18.11 0.32
CA PRO A 142 -8.17 -19.20 -0.22
C PRO A 142 -8.37 -20.53 0.51
N LEU A 143 -8.49 -20.49 1.85
CA LEU A 143 -8.76 -21.70 2.63
C LEU A 143 -10.14 -22.29 2.33
N ILE A 144 -11.18 -21.45 2.21
CA ILE A 144 -12.53 -21.89 1.83
C ILE A 144 -12.50 -22.54 0.45
N VAL A 145 -11.87 -21.90 -0.54
CA VAL A 145 -11.73 -22.45 -1.89
C VAL A 145 -11.00 -23.79 -1.87
N LEU A 146 -9.92 -23.89 -1.09
CA LEU A 146 -9.16 -25.12 -0.95
C LEU A 146 -10.00 -26.23 -0.32
N ILE A 147 -10.74 -25.92 0.75
CA ILE A 147 -11.64 -26.89 1.41
C ILE A 147 -12.72 -27.37 0.45
N LEU A 148 -13.37 -26.45 -0.28
CA LEU A 148 -14.40 -26.80 -1.26
C LEU A 148 -13.83 -27.68 -2.39
N PHE A 149 -12.64 -27.33 -2.89
CA PHE A 149 -11.95 -28.12 -3.91
C PHE A 149 -11.71 -29.56 -3.44
N PHE A 150 -11.20 -29.74 -2.23
CA PHE A 150 -11.00 -31.09 -1.68
C PHE A 150 -12.31 -31.80 -1.40
N TYR A 151 -13.36 -31.09 -0.96
CA TYR A 151 -14.67 -31.66 -0.75
C TYR A 151 -15.26 -32.24 -2.06
N ASP A 152 -15.23 -31.46 -3.14
CA ASP A 152 -15.71 -31.86 -4.46
C ASP A 152 -14.84 -32.97 -5.08
N ALA A 153 -13.53 -32.95 -4.83
CA ALA A 153 -12.61 -33.98 -5.32
C ALA A 153 -12.73 -35.31 -4.57
N ILE A 154 -13.02 -35.28 -3.26
CA ILE A 154 -13.07 -36.44 -2.39
C ILE A 154 -14.51 -37.03 -2.29
N GLY A 155 -15.53 -36.16 -2.36
CA GLY A 155 -16.94 -36.56 -2.27
C GLY A 155 -17.32 -37.70 -3.22
N PRO A 156 -17.02 -37.63 -4.52
CA PRO A 156 -17.28 -38.73 -5.48
C PRO A 156 -16.54 -40.02 -5.15
N VAL A 157 -15.29 -39.90 -4.65
CA VAL A 157 -14.49 -41.09 -4.25
C VAL A 157 -15.10 -41.79 -3.04
N PHE A 158 -15.56 -41.02 -2.04
CA PHE A 158 -16.30 -41.59 -0.90
C PHE A 158 -17.61 -42.23 -1.30
N MET A 159 -18.35 -41.61 -2.22
CA MET A 159 -19.60 -42.20 -2.76
C MET A 159 -19.34 -43.52 -3.50
N LEU A 160 -18.26 -43.56 -4.31
CA LEU A 160 -17.87 -44.80 -5.01
C LEU A 160 -17.44 -45.93 -4.06
N LEU A 161 -16.69 -45.59 -3.00
CA LEU A 161 -16.28 -46.55 -1.98
C LEU A 161 -17.45 -47.04 -1.12
N ALA A 162 -18.42 -46.15 -0.82
CA ALA A 162 -19.62 -46.51 -0.07
C ALA A 162 -20.60 -47.36 -0.89
N ALA A 163 -20.59 -47.25 -2.22
CA ALA A 163 -21.40 -47.98 -3.15
C ALA A 163 -20.76 -49.37 -3.55
N TRP A 164 -19.55 -49.66 -3.07
CA TRP A 164 -18.90 -50.93 -3.37
C TRP A 164 -19.67 -52.08 -2.69
N PRO A 165 -20.16 -53.06 -3.46
CA PRO A 165 -20.91 -54.16 -2.88
C PRO A 165 -20.03 -54.97 -1.94
N ARG A 166 -20.54 -55.23 -0.74
CA ARG A 166 -19.93 -56.15 0.26
C ARG A 166 -20.18 -57.60 -0.12
#